data_df264203ce9b851f678a029f002f7a9f
#
_entry.id   df264203ce9b851f678a029f002f7a9f
#
_cell.length_a   1.000
_cell.length_b   1.000
_cell.length_c   1.000
_cell.angle_alpha   90.00
_cell.angle_beta   90.00
_cell.angle_gamma   90.00
#
_symmetry.space_group_name_H-M   'P 1'
#
loop_
_entity.id
_entity.type
_entity.pdbx_description
1 polymer ?
#
loop_
_entity_poly.entity_id
_entity_poly.type
_entity_poly.pdbx_seq_one_letter_code
_entity_poly.pdbx_strand_id
1 'polypeptide(L)'
;MVVFLVCLLTLPGCGSKKPTAEKVDRLSIAFQSWVGYGPLYLAADKGFFAEQGLELLFVNEELDKARNDAFKAGMLDAEAGTIDLLVNKRASGTPVVAVAEIDLSMGGDAIVASKDIQKLSDLIGRKVALARDDVGETFLAYLFEKAGLSLDEIIIVPVSPDKAGEAFLRGTVDAAVTWEPWVSRAAERENAHLLVSTKDKPGIIVDILTVREQIVRENPAVVGKLLRGWYKALSYYRTHPDEASRIIAPYFKLTPEEYRRQVGGLHWPTLKEAAEHFGTADKPGSLYELFDTIALIKHNAGRIHDKPEAAQALAPEILAALHENRSVTE
;
A
#
# COMPACT_ATOMS: atom_id res chain seq x y z
N MET A 1 50.38 -28.41 -70.75
CA MET A 1 49.25 -27.54 -70.38
C MET A 1 48.49 -28.24 -69.22
N VAL A 2 48.82 -27.90 -68.00
CA VAL A 2 48.26 -28.56 -66.79
C VAL A 2 47.21 -27.63 -66.23
N VAL A 3 45.95 -28.07 -66.17
CA VAL A 3 44.82 -27.34 -65.63
C VAL A 3 44.70 -27.70 -64.17
N PHE A 4 44.89 -26.72 -63.24
CA PHE A 4 44.62 -26.83 -61.80
C PHE A 4 43.12 -26.55 -61.55
N LEU A 5 42.41 -27.57 -61.08
CA LEU A 5 41.03 -27.42 -60.60
C LEU A 5 41.06 -26.98 -59.14
N VAL A 6 40.67 -25.75 -58.87
CA VAL A 6 40.52 -25.24 -57.51
C VAL A 6 39.12 -25.57 -57.00
N CYS A 7 38.99 -26.54 -56.09
CA CYS A 7 37.77 -26.80 -55.35
C CYS A 7 37.58 -25.76 -54.22
N LEU A 8 36.61 -24.83 -54.34
CA LEU A 8 36.15 -23.99 -53.26
C LEU A 8 35.28 -24.80 -52.30
N LEU A 9 35.79 -25.12 -51.14
CA LEU A 9 35.01 -25.65 -50.02
C LEU A 9 34.24 -24.49 -49.32
N THR A 10 32.93 -24.38 -49.53
CA THR A 10 32.05 -23.50 -48.79
C THR A 10 31.73 -24.14 -47.43
N LEU A 11 32.31 -23.58 -46.36
CA LEU A 11 31.94 -23.91 -44.99
C LEU A 11 30.56 -23.30 -44.68
N PRO A 12 29.59 -24.05 -44.10
CA PRO A 12 28.36 -23.45 -43.62
C PRO A 12 28.66 -22.58 -42.39
N GLY A 13 28.45 -21.26 -42.51
CA GLY A 13 28.56 -20.33 -41.40
C GLY A 13 27.51 -20.64 -40.36
N CYS A 14 27.95 -21.09 -39.17
CA CYS A 14 27.13 -21.10 -37.99
C CYS A 14 26.73 -19.65 -37.63
N GLY A 15 25.54 -19.26 -38.07
CA GLY A 15 24.91 -18.01 -37.62
C GLY A 15 24.60 -18.12 -36.14
N SER A 16 25.48 -17.59 -35.28
CA SER A 16 25.17 -17.33 -33.91
C SER A 16 24.04 -16.29 -33.88
N LYS A 17 22.80 -16.72 -33.56
CA LYS A 17 21.73 -15.81 -33.18
C LYS A 17 22.27 -14.95 -32.02
N LYS A 18 22.53 -13.67 -32.26
CA LYS A 18 22.76 -12.70 -31.18
C LYS A 18 21.57 -12.86 -30.21
N PRO A 19 21.82 -12.98 -28.90
CA PRO A 19 20.71 -12.93 -27.92
C PRO A 19 19.99 -11.61 -28.14
N THR A 20 18.73 -11.66 -28.53
CA THR A 20 17.84 -10.50 -28.49
C THR A 20 17.82 -10.07 -27.02
N ALA A 21 18.27 -8.84 -26.74
CA ALA A 21 18.15 -8.28 -25.41
C ALA A 21 16.69 -8.43 -24.98
N GLU A 22 16.44 -9.17 -23.91
CA GLU A 22 15.10 -9.31 -23.36
C GLU A 22 14.58 -7.90 -23.05
N LYS A 23 13.39 -7.58 -23.56
CA LYS A 23 12.77 -6.28 -23.32
C LYS A 23 12.45 -6.17 -21.83
N VAL A 24 13.15 -5.31 -21.11
CA VAL A 24 12.86 -5.00 -19.71
C VAL A 24 11.61 -4.13 -19.66
N ASP A 25 10.58 -4.59 -18.95
CA ASP A 25 9.41 -3.77 -18.68
C ASP A 25 9.73 -2.73 -17.62
N ARG A 26 9.04 -1.57 -17.65
CA ARG A 26 9.23 -0.49 -16.68
C ARG A 26 7.89 -0.07 -16.12
N LEU A 27 7.84 0.15 -14.80
CA LEU A 27 6.69 0.75 -14.11
C LEU A 27 7.20 1.82 -13.14
N SER A 28 6.50 2.95 -13.08
CA SER A 28 6.62 3.91 -11.99
C SER A 28 5.65 3.56 -10.88
N ILE A 29 6.12 3.57 -9.63
CA ILE A 29 5.30 3.35 -8.44
C ILE A 29 5.50 4.48 -7.46
N ALA A 30 4.41 5.08 -6.99
CA ALA A 30 4.43 6.08 -5.93
C ALA A 30 3.88 5.53 -4.63
N PHE A 31 4.34 6.09 -3.53
CA PHE A 31 3.82 5.84 -2.19
C PHE A 31 4.30 6.90 -1.20
N GLN A 32 3.56 7.04 -0.10
CA GLN A 32 3.98 7.82 1.06
C GLN A 32 4.91 7.01 1.97
N SER A 33 5.54 7.69 2.92
CA SER A 33 6.43 7.03 3.88
C SER A 33 5.64 6.19 4.88
N TRP A 34 5.54 4.89 4.61
CA TRP A 34 4.92 3.88 5.48
C TRP A 34 5.81 2.64 5.57
N VAL A 35 6.08 2.15 6.78
CA VAL A 35 7.01 1.03 7.02
C VAL A 35 6.56 -0.29 6.37
N GLY A 36 5.25 -0.46 6.14
CA GLY A 36 4.67 -1.61 5.46
C GLY A 36 5.10 -1.77 4.01
N TYR A 37 5.56 -0.69 3.36
CA TYR A 37 6.06 -0.73 1.98
C TYR A 37 7.54 -1.11 1.87
N GLY A 38 8.21 -1.37 3.00
CA GLY A 38 9.61 -1.79 3.04
C GLY A 38 9.97 -2.97 2.12
N PRO A 39 9.13 -3.99 1.95
CA PRO A 39 9.40 -5.09 1.02
C PRO A 39 9.56 -4.66 -0.46
N LEU A 40 9.03 -3.50 -0.88
CA LEU A 40 9.30 -2.96 -2.23
C LEU A 40 10.78 -2.58 -2.39
N TYR A 41 11.36 -1.90 -1.39
CA TYR A 41 12.78 -1.56 -1.38
C TYR A 41 13.64 -2.83 -1.31
N LEU A 42 13.26 -3.79 -0.45
CA LEU A 42 13.95 -5.08 -0.36
C LEU A 42 13.96 -5.81 -1.70
N ALA A 43 12.82 -5.84 -2.41
CA ALA A 43 12.72 -6.47 -3.72
C ALA A 43 13.63 -5.80 -4.76
N ALA A 44 13.74 -4.47 -4.73
CA ALA A 44 14.63 -3.72 -5.61
C ALA A 44 16.09 -4.00 -5.29
N ASP A 45 16.51 -3.88 -4.03
CA ASP A 45 17.91 -4.06 -3.60
C ASP A 45 18.39 -5.51 -3.79
N LYS A 46 17.52 -6.50 -3.59
CA LYS A 46 17.82 -7.91 -3.82
C LYS A 46 17.68 -8.33 -5.28
N GLY A 47 17.28 -7.41 -6.16
CA GLY A 47 17.11 -7.67 -7.59
C GLY A 47 15.91 -8.54 -7.95
N PHE A 48 14.92 -8.74 -7.05
CA PHE A 48 13.78 -9.63 -7.30
C PHE A 48 12.86 -9.12 -8.41
N PHE A 49 12.77 -7.81 -8.64
CA PHE A 49 12.09 -7.26 -9.81
C PHE A 49 12.92 -7.48 -11.08
N ALA A 50 14.22 -7.27 -11.03
CA ALA A 50 15.11 -7.47 -12.18
C ALA A 50 15.11 -8.94 -12.67
N GLU A 51 15.05 -9.91 -11.76
CA GLU A 51 14.89 -11.34 -12.09
C GLU A 51 13.58 -11.64 -12.85
N GLN A 52 12.56 -10.78 -12.69
CA GLN A 52 11.32 -10.86 -13.45
C GLN A 52 11.39 -10.09 -14.79
N GLY A 53 12.54 -9.45 -15.10
CA GLY A 53 12.65 -8.55 -16.25
C GLY A 53 11.78 -7.28 -16.06
N LEU A 54 11.70 -6.76 -14.82
CA LEU A 54 10.99 -5.53 -14.46
C LEU A 54 11.98 -4.53 -13.83
N GLU A 55 11.98 -3.31 -14.34
CA GLU A 55 12.58 -2.13 -13.70
C GLU A 55 11.47 -1.33 -13.02
N LEU A 56 11.54 -1.18 -11.70
CA LEU A 56 10.58 -0.42 -10.92
C LEU A 56 11.17 0.93 -10.53
N LEU A 57 10.53 2.02 -10.94
CA LEU A 57 10.94 3.40 -10.67
C LEU A 57 10.15 3.92 -9.47
N PHE A 58 10.82 4.16 -8.35
CA PHE A 58 10.21 4.69 -7.14
C PHE A 58 10.01 6.21 -7.21
N VAL A 59 8.80 6.65 -6.91
CA VAL A 59 8.40 8.05 -6.81
C VAL A 59 7.96 8.30 -5.37
N ASN A 60 8.79 8.98 -4.58
CA ASN A 60 8.41 9.38 -3.23
C ASN A 60 7.58 10.66 -3.30
N GLU A 61 6.28 10.53 -3.08
CA GLU A 61 5.33 11.63 -3.07
C GLU A 61 4.34 11.46 -1.90
N GLU A 62 4.45 12.33 -0.92
CA GLU A 62 3.65 12.25 0.31
C GLU A 62 2.20 12.71 0.10
N LEU A 63 1.96 13.60 -0.88
CA LEU A 63 0.65 14.17 -1.11
C LEU A 63 -0.21 13.28 -2.03
N ASP A 64 -1.31 12.74 -1.53
CA ASP A 64 -2.23 11.93 -2.33
C ASP A 64 -2.76 12.70 -3.55
N LYS A 65 -3.05 13.98 -3.39
CA LYS A 65 -3.48 14.82 -4.53
C LYS A 65 -2.47 14.81 -5.67
N ALA A 66 -1.17 14.93 -5.37
CA ALA A 66 -0.12 14.92 -6.38
C ALA A 66 -0.02 13.56 -7.09
N ARG A 67 -0.13 12.45 -6.33
CA ARG A 67 -0.19 11.09 -6.89
C ARG A 67 -1.41 10.90 -7.79
N ASN A 68 -2.58 11.37 -7.37
CA ASN A 68 -3.82 11.29 -8.16
C ASN A 68 -3.72 12.12 -9.46
N ASP A 69 -3.16 13.33 -9.40
CA ASP A 69 -2.94 14.17 -10.57
C ASP A 69 -1.94 13.49 -11.55
N ALA A 70 -0.89 12.83 -11.03
CA ALA A 70 0.07 12.07 -11.84
C ALA A 70 -0.58 10.86 -12.53
N PHE A 71 -1.48 10.13 -11.86
CA PHE A 71 -2.27 9.07 -12.50
C PHE A 71 -3.13 9.60 -13.64
N LYS A 72 -3.87 10.68 -13.41
CA LYS A 72 -4.72 11.33 -14.45
C LYS A 72 -3.91 11.80 -15.64
N ALA A 73 -2.69 12.28 -15.40
CA ALA A 73 -1.75 12.70 -16.45
C ALA A 73 -1.03 11.53 -17.15
N GLY A 74 -1.22 10.28 -16.69
CA GLY A 74 -0.53 9.11 -17.23
C GLY A 74 0.97 9.05 -16.91
N MET A 75 1.42 9.83 -15.91
CA MET A 75 2.82 9.90 -15.46
C MET A 75 3.14 8.91 -14.34
N LEU A 76 2.13 8.28 -13.75
CA LEU A 76 2.28 7.28 -12.71
C LEU A 76 1.56 5.99 -13.11
N ASP A 77 2.22 4.86 -12.93
CA ASP A 77 1.71 3.54 -13.34
C ASP A 77 1.06 2.77 -12.19
N ALA A 78 1.64 2.88 -10.99
CA ALA A 78 1.20 2.17 -9.81
C ALA A 78 1.35 3.00 -8.53
N GLU A 79 0.64 2.62 -7.48
CA GLU A 79 0.73 3.20 -6.14
C GLU A 79 0.56 2.12 -5.09
N ALA A 80 1.40 2.16 -4.03
CA ALA A 80 1.10 1.53 -2.77
C ALA A 80 0.41 2.56 -1.86
N GLY A 81 -0.78 2.25 -1.40
CA GLY A 81 -1.61 3.16 -0.60
C GLY A 81 -2.83 2.45 -0.05
N THR A 82 -3.61 3.16 0.76
CA THR A 82 -4.76 2.58 1.44
C THR A 82 -5.99 2.46 0.52
N ILE A 83 -6.89 1.55 0.84
CA ILE A 83 -8.14 1.31 0.07
C ILE A 83 -9.06 2.55 0.07
N ASP A 84 -9.00 3.39 1.09
CA ASP A 84 -9.77 4.64 1.15
C ASP A 84 -9.28 5.68 0.13
N LEU A 85 -7.97 5.70 -0.20
CA LEU A 85 -7.41 6.52 -1.28
C LEU A 85 -7.85 6.00 -2.65
N LEU A 86 -8.00 4.68 -2.82
CA LEU A 86 -8.60 4.13 -4.04
C LEU A 86 -10.04 4.60 -4.20
N VAL A 87 -10.85 4.61 -3.12
CA VAL A 87 -12.22 5.14 -3.15
C VAL A 87 -12.23 6.59 -3.64
N ASN A 88 -11.34 7.46 -3.13
CA ASN A 88 -11.23 8.86 -3.56
C ASN A 88 -10.86 8.97 -5.05
N LYS A 89 -9.88 8.17 -5.51
CA LYS A 89 -9.44 8.15 -6.91
C LYS A 89 -10.56 7.71 -7.84
N ARG A 90 -11.26 6.63 -7.51
CA ARG A 90 -12.40 6.13 -8.28
C ARG A 90 -13.55 7.15 -8.33
N ALA A 91 -13.91 7.74 -7.18
CA ALA A 91 -14.94 8.78 -7.10
C ALA A 91 -14.57 10.03 -7.91
N SER A 92 -13.28 10.34 -8.06
CA SER A 92 -12.80 11.45 -8.91
C SER A 92 -12.63 11.08 -10.39
N GLY A 93 -13.05 9.87 -10.80
CA GLY A 93 -12.97 9.38 -12.18
C GLY A 93 -11.57 8.96 -12.63
N THR A 94 -10.63 8.74 -11.70
CA THR A 94 -9.28 8.25 -12.05
C THR A 94 -9.35 6.75 -12.40
N PRO A 95 -8.89 6.32 -13.60
CA PRO A 95 -9.03 4.96 -14.08
C PRO A 95 -7.93 4.04 -13.50
N VAL A 96 -8.08 3.67 -12.24
CA VAL A 96 -7.15 2.81 -11.49
C VAL A 96 -7.90 1.69 -10.80
N VAL A 97 -7.23 0.55 -10.58
CA VAL A 97 -7.77 -0.61 -9.88
C VAL A 97 -6.76 -1.18 -8.89
N ALA A 98 -7.24 -1.75 -7.79
CA ALA A 98 -6.39 -2.54 -6.90
C ALA A 98 -6.14 -3.93 -7.48
N VAL A 99 -4.91 -4.39 -7.39
CA VAL A 99 -4.45 -5.69 -7.91
C VAL A 99 -3.91 -6.63 -6.84
N ALA A 100 -3.61 -6.10 -5.65
CA ALA A 100 -3.20 -6.89 -4.48
C ALA A 100 -3.44 -6.11 -3.19
N GLU A 101 -3.68 -6.84 -2.12
CA GLU A 101 -3.52 -6.36 -0.76
C GLU A 101 -2.05 -6.50 -0.37
N ILE A 102 -1.48 -5.49 0.26
CA ILE A 102 -0.06 -5.48 0.61
C ILE A 102 0.19 -5.47 2.11
N ASP A 103 -0.60 -4.78 2.91
CA ASP A 103 -0.59 -4.96 4.36
C ASP A 103 -1.91 -4.54 5.02
N LEU A 104 -2.09 -5.00 6.27
CA LEU A 104 -3.17 -4.57 7.15
C LEU A 104 -2.55 -3.91 8.38
N SER A 105 -3.03 -2.76 8.77
CA SER A 105 -2.67 -2.18 10.05
C SER A 105 -3.31 -2.97 11.20
N MET A 106 -2.47 -3.42 12.13
CA MET A 106 -2.85 -4.20 13.31
C MET A 106 -2.25 -3.60 14.59
N GLY A 107 -2.36 -2.30 14.73
CA GLY A 107 -1.80 -1.51 15.82
C GLY A 107 -0.86 -0.40 15.35
N GLY A 108 -0.50 -0.37 14.06
CA GLY A 108 0.33 0.67 13.45
C GLY A 108 -0.34 2.02 13.39
N ASP A 109 -1.68 2.05 13.35
CA ASP A 109 -2.48 3.27 13.42
C ASP A 109 -3.31 3.31 14.70
N ALA A 110 -3.47 4.50 15.28
CA ALA A 110 -4.22 4.68 16.51
C ALA A 110 -4.77 6.10 16.68
N ILE A 111 -5.75 6.21 17.56
CA ILE A 111 -6.14 7.45 18.19
C ILE A 111 -5.37 7.50 19.52
N VAL A 112 -4.45 8.45 19.61
CA VAL A 112 -3.75 8.77 20.87
C VAL A 112 -4.46 9.92 21.56
N ALA A 113 -4.61 9.86 22.88
CA ALA A 113 -5.38 10.83 23.63
C ALA A 113 -4.77 11.12 25.02
N SER A 114 -5.10 12.27 25.57
CA SER A 114 -4.82 12.62 26.95
C SER A 114 -5.57 11.67 27.90
N LYS A 115 -5.00 11.39 29.08
CA LYS A 115 -5.55 10.41 30.04
C LYS A 115 -6.96 10.70 30.56
N ASP A 116 -7.44 11.92 30.46
CA ASP A 116 -8.82 12.31 30.83
C ASP A 116 -9.86 11.92 29.77
N ILE A 117 -9.43 11.49 28.57
CA ILE A 117 -10.26 11.00 27.47
C ILE A 117 -10.18 9.47 27.49
N GLN A 118 -11.22 8.78 27.95
CA GLN A 118 -11.21 7.32 28.16
C GLN A 118 -12.03 6.54 27.13
N LYS A 119 -12.90 7.23 26.37
CA LYS A 119 -13.76 6.65 25.33
C LYS A 119 -14.03 7.66 24.23
N LEU A 120 -14.50 7.19 23.08
CA LEU A 120 -14.73 8.03 21.90
C LEU A 120 -15.65 9.23 22.17
N SER A 121 -16.70 9.07 23.01
CA SER A 121 -17.59 10.18 23.36
C SER A 121 -16.92 11.29 24.19
N ASP A 122 -15.78 11.03 24.83
CA ASP A 122 -15.04 12.04 25.56
C ASP A 122 -14.25 12.97 24.62
N LEU A 123 -14.19 12.63 23.31
CA LEU A 123 -13.64 13.50 22.27
C LEU A 123 -14.57 14.66 21.88
N ILE A 124 -15.87 14.60 22.25
CA ILE A 124 -16.85 15.66 21.95
C ILE A 124 -16.36 16.98 22.51
N GLY A 125 -16.29 18.02 21.66
CA GLY A 125 -15.79 19.35 21.98
C GLY A 125 -14.26 19.45 22.14
N ARG A 126 -13.52 18.36 21.99
CA ARG A 126 -12.04 18.32 22.08
C ARG A 126 -11.36 18.63 20.76
N LYS A 127 -10.11 19.11 20.84
CA LYS A 127 -9.24 19.33 19.68
C LYS A 127 -8.59 18.02 19.28
N VAL A 128 -8.95 17.52 18.10
CA VAL A 128 -8.40 16.30 17.53
C VAL A 128 -7.59 16.63 16.27
N ALA A 129 -6.29 16.39 16.29
CA ALA A 129 -5.44 16.55 15.13
C ALA A 129 -5.54 15.32 14.23
N LEU A 130 -5.80 15.53 12.94
CA LEU A 130 -5.85 14.48 11.91
C LEU A 130 -5.67 15.06 10.51
N ALA A 131 -5.30 14.21 9.55
CA ALA A 131 -5.32 14.57 8.13
C ALA A 131 -6.76 14.43 7.57
N ARG A 132 -7.20 15.47 6.85
CA ARG A 132 -8.49 15.44 6.14
C ARG A 132 -8.37 14.62 4.85
N ASP A 133 -9.46 13.95 4.49
CA ASP A 133 -9.58 13.12 3.28
C ASP A 133 -8.56 11.97 3.21
N ASP A 134 -7.98 11.60 4.35
CA ASP A 134 -6.96 10.58 4.54
C ASP A 134 -7.51 9.42 5.38
N VAL A 135 -6.75 8.33 5.44
CA VAL A 135 -7.11 7.11 6.17
C VAL A 135 -7.44 7.36 7.65
N GLY A 136 -6.75 8.29 8.30
CA GLY A 136 -7.00 8.65 9.70
C GLY A 136 -8.39 9.25 9.91
N GLU A 137 -8.87 10.13 9.02
CA GLU A 137 -10.25 10.64 9.08
C GLU A 137 -11.26 9.51 8.84
N THR A 138 -10.99 8.64 7.87
CA THR A 138 -11.84 7.49 7.56
C THR A 138 -11.95 6.52 8.74
N PHE A 139 -10.83 6.24 9.41
CA PHE A 139 -10.78 5.41 10.62
C PHE A 139 -11.61 6.02 11.75
N LEU A 140 -11.41 7.29 12.05
CA LEU A 140 -12.18 7.98 13.08
C LEU A 140 -13.67 8.03 12.74
N ALA A 141 -14.02 8.34 11.48
CA ALA A 141 -15.42 8.37 11.02
C ALA A 141 -16.10 7.02 11.18
N TYR A 142 -15.43 5.93 10.80
CA TYR A 142 -15.92 4.57 11.01
C TYR A 142 -16.21 4.29 12.50
N LEU A 143 -15.28 4.63 13.38
CA LEU A 143 -15.45 4.40 14.82
C LEU A 143 -16.60 5.24 15.40
N PHE A 144 -16.71 6.49 14.95
CA PHE A 144 -17.77 7.41 15.40
C PHE A 144 -19.15 6.93 14.93
N GLU A 145 -19.28 6.53 13.65
CA GLU A 145 -20.54 5.97 13.13
C GLU A 145 -20.99 4.75 13.94
N LYS A 146 -20.06 3.81 14.23
CA LYS A 146 -20.38 2.63 15.08
C LYS A 146 -20.75 2.99 16.52
N ALA A 147 -20.29 4.13 17.01
CA ALA A 147 -20.60 4.64 18.35
C ALA A 147 -21.85 5.56 18.38
N GLY A 148 -22.46 5.85 17.21
CA GLY A 148 -23.58 6.79 17.09
C GLY A 148 -23.16 8.27 17.31
N LEU A 149 -21.89 8.59 17.00
CA LEU A 149 -21.31 9.92 17.13
C LEU A 149 -21.07 10.55 15.74
N SER A 150 -20.92 11.89 15.68
CA SER A 150 -20.59 12.65 14.48
C SER A 150 -19.23 13.33 14.59
N LEU A 151 -18.47 13.38 13.48
CA LEU A 151 -17.24 14.17 13.41
C LEU A 151 -17.46 15.68 13.61
N ASP A 152 -18.69 16.16 13.41
CA ASP A 152 -19.05 17.57 13.64
C ASP A 152 -19.08 17.93 15.14
N GLU A 153 -19.08 16.93 16.02
CA GLU A 153 -19.08 17.14 17.49
C GLU A 153 -17.67 17.37 18.05
N ILE A 154 -16.62 17.23 17.24
CA ILE A 154 -15.22 17.46 17.65
C ILE A 154 -14.62 18.69 16.94
N ILE A 155 -13.55 19.24 17.49
CA ILE A 155 -12.81 20.35 16.90
C ILE A 155 -11.64 19.75 16.12
N ILE A 156 -11.80 19.52 14.82
CA ILE A 156 -10.74 18.98 13.99
C ILE A 156 -9.66 20.03 13.73
N VAL A 157 -8.40 19.68 14.01
CA VAL A 157 -7.19 20.44 13.66
C VAL A 157 -6.56 19.74 12.45
N PRO A 158 -6.78 20.26 11.21
CA PRO A 158 -6.35 19.58 10.00
C PRO A 158 -4.84 19.76 9.77
N VAL A 159 -4.11 18.66 9.82
CA VAL A 159 -2.66 18.58 9.59
C VAL A 159 -2.31 17.22 9.00
N SER A 160 -1.10 17.04 8.45
CA SER A 160 -0.63 15.71 8.04
C SER A 160 -0.47 14.76 9.25
N PRO A 161 -0.54 13.43 9.07
CA PRO A 161 -0.52 12.48 10.19
C PRO A 161 0.72 12.56 11.08
N ASP A 162 1.89 12.83 10.49
CA ASP A 162 3.13 13.10 11.22
C ASP A 162 3.00 14.36 12.09
N LYS A 163 2.42 15.42 11.54
CA LYS A 163 2.16 16.67 12.28
C LYS A 163 1.06 16.49 13.33
N ALA A 164 0.11 15.59 13.13
CA ALA A 164 -0.88 15.25 14.15
C ALA A 164 -0.21 14.61 15.38
N GLY A 165 0.67 13.62 15.17
CA GLY A 165 1.47 13.04 16.23
C GLY A 165 2.36 14.07 16.94
N GLU A 166 3.06 14.94 16.19
CA GLU A 166 3.85 16.04 16.77
C GLU A 166 3.00 17.02 17.60
N ALA A 167 1.84 17.43 17.10
CA ALA A 167 0.95 18.36 17.79
C ALA A 167 0.47 17.78 19.14
N PHE A 168 0.13 16.48 19.15
CA PHE A 168 -0.21 15.77 20.36
C PHE A 168 0.97 15.70 21.34
N LEU A 169 2.16 15.35 20.88
CA LEU A 169 3.35 15.30 21.71
C LEU A 169 3.72 16.67 22.31
N ARG A 170 3.45 17.77 21.61
CA ARG A 170 3.61 19.14 22.12
C ARG A 170 2.49 19.58 23.08
N GLY A 171 1.39 18.81 23.17
CA GLY A 171 0.23 19.16 24.02
C GLY A 171 -0.62 20.31 23.48
N THR A 172 -0.60 20.55 22.16
CA THR A 172 -1.40 21.61 21.49
C THR A 172 -2.80 21.14 21.08
N VAL A 173 -3.04 19.82 21.16
CA VAL A 173 -4.32 19.17 20.94
C VAL A 173 -4.58 18.11 22.01
N ASP A 174 -5.85 17.76 22.21
CA ASP A 174 -6.28 16.81 23.24
C ASP A 174 -6.12 15.34 22.77
N ALA A 175 -6.23 15.11 21.47
CA ALA A 175 -6.04 13.81 20.83
C ALA A 175 -5.48 13.97 19.41
N ALA A 176 -4.95 12.88 18.85
CA ALA A 176 -4.54 12.83 17.46
C ALA A 176 -4.83 11.46 16.85
N VAL A 177 -5.19 11.43 15.57
CA VAL A 177 -5.21 10.22 14.75
C VAL A 177 -3.90 10.19 13.97
N THR A 178 -3.09 9.16 14.20
CA THR A 178 -1.73 9.07 13.67
C THR A 178 -1.27 7.61 13.58
N TRP A 179 -0.09 7.41 13.01
CA TRP A 179 0.54 6.10 12.86
C TRP A 179 1.95 6.05 13.48
N GLU A 180 2.62 4.91 13.36
CA GLU A 180 4.00 4.75 13.82
C GLU A 180 4.98 5.67 13.05
N PRO A 181 5.99 6.27 13.69
CA PRO A 181 6.42 6.03 15.08
C PRO A 181 5.71 6.89 16.14
N TRP A 182 4.73 7.68 15.76
CA TRP A 182 4.06 8.63 16.67
C TRP A 182 3.18 7.93 17.70
N VAL A 183 2.59 6.79 17.33
CA VAL A 183 1.79 5.94 18.23
C VAL A 183 2.65 5.47 19.40
N SER A 184 3.81 4.86 19.14
CA SER A 184 4.75 4.43 20.17
C SER A 184 5.23 5.60 21.04
N ARG A 185 5.61 6.73 20.41
CA ARG A 185 6.08 7.93 21.15
C ARG A 185 4.99 8.54 22.04
N ALA A 186 3.73 8.52 21.57
CA ALA A 186 2.62 8.99 22.38
C ALA A 186 2.36 8.08 23.58
N ALA A 187 2.48 6.75 23.40
CA ALA A 187 2.29 5.78 24.48
C ALA A 187 3.34 5.90 25.61
N GLU A 188 4.53 6.43 25.30
CA GLU A 188 5.60 6.67 26.28
C GLU A 188 5.35 7.91 27.18
N ARG A 189 4.36 8.76 26.85
CA ARG A 189 4.05 9.96 27.65
C ARG A 189 3.25 9.61 28.91
N GLU A 190 3.65 10.20 30.04
CA GLU A 190 3.00 9.97 31.34
C GLU A 190 1.49 10.30 31.33
N ASN A 191 1.09 11.37 30.62
CA ASN A 191 -0.29 11.87 30.56
C ASN A 191 -1.02 11.51 29.26
N ALA A 192 -0.62 10.43 28.59
CA ALA A 192 -1.21 9.99 27.34
C ALA A 192 -1.46 8.48 27.35
N HIS A 193 -2.30 8.02 26.43
CA HIS A 193 -2.53 6.62 26.18
C HIS A 193 -3.07 6.40 24.75
N LEU A 194 -3.12 5.15 24.32
CA LEU A 194 -3.83 4.74 23.12
C LEU A 194 -5.31 4.61 23.46
N LEU A 195 -6.16 5.46 22.87
CA LEU A 195 -7.60 5.40 23.08
C LEU A 195 -8.22 4.23 22.32
N VAL A 196 -7.88 4.08 21.05
CA VAL A 196 -8.26 2.97 20.15
C VAL A 196 -7.13 2.79 19.14
N SER A 197 -6.79 1.55 18.81
CA SER A 197 -5.85 1.22 17.75
C SER A 197 -6.48 0.29 16.71
N THR A 198 -5.83 0.15 15.56
CA THR A 198 -6.22 -0.82 14.54
C THR A 198 -6.09 -2.27 15.01
N LYS A 199 -5.35 -2.54 16.10
CA LYS A 199 -5.34 -3.83 16.77
C LYS A 199 -6.71 -4.21 17.35
N ASP A 200 -7.48 -3.21 17.82
CA ASP A 200 -8.81 -3.38 18.37
C ASP A 200 -9.88 -3.52 17.27
N LYS A 201 -9.54 -3.09 16.06
CA LYS A 201 -10.39 -3.09 14.87
C LYS A 201 -9.58 -3.51 13.64
N PRO A 202 -9.07 -4.75 13.58
CA PRO A 202 -8.29 -5.22 12.45
C PRO A 202 -9.12 -5.22 11.16
N GLY A 203 -8.46 -4.95 10.04
CA GLY A 203 -9.06 -4.97 8.70
C GLY A 203 -9.85 -3.71 8.31
N ILE A 204 -9.78 -2.62 9.10
CA ILE A 204 -10.36 -1.33 8.71
C ILE A 204 -9.37 -0.46 7.91
N ILE A 205 -8.08 -0.57 8.21
CA ILE A 205 -7.01 0.06 7.42
C ILE A 205 -6.27 -1.05 6.70
N VAL A 206 -6.42 -1.06 5.39
CA VAL A 206 -5.84 -2.03 4.47
C VAL A 206 -5.09 -1.27 3.39
N ASP A 207 -3.83 -1.62 3.22
CA ASP A 207 -2.99 -1.12 2.15
C ASP A 207 -3.04 -2.04 0.95
N ILE A 208 -3.12 -1.44 -0.22
CA ILE A 208 -3.30 -2.12 -1.49
C ILE A 208 -2.30 -1.62 -2.53
N LEU A 209 -2.02 -2.45 -3.50
CA LEU A 209 -1.32 -2.07 -4.72
C LEU A 209 -2.35 -1.68 -5.78
N THR A 210 -2.36 -0.40 -6.12
CA THR A 210 -3.22 0.18 -7.15
C THR A 210 -2.43 0.36 -8.45
N VAL A 211 -3.04 0.04 -9.59
CA VAL A 211 -2.43 0.14 -10.93
C VAL A 211 -3.43 0.80 -11.90
N ARG A 212 -2.94 1.51 -12.90
CA ARG A 212 -3.81 2.03 -13.98
C ARG A 212 -4.56 0.88 -14.66
N GLU A 213 -5.86 1.03 -14.87
CA GLU A 213 -6.69 0.05 -15.58
C GLU A 213 -6.12 -0.32 -16.95
N GLN A 214 -5.56 0.66 -17.66
CA GLN A 214 -4.96 0.44 -18.97
C GLN A 214 -3.84 -0.60 -18.90
N ILE A 215 -2.99 -0.58 -17.88
CA ILE A 215 -1.88 -1.53 -17.71
C ILE A 215 -2.42 -2.93 -17.45
N VAL A 216 -3.43 -3.05 -16.58
CA VAL A 216 -4.08 -4.34 -16.30
C VAL A 216 -4.69 -4.95 -17.55
N ARG A 217 -5.34 -4.13 -18.39
CA ARG A 217 -5.98 -4.57 -19.62
C ARG A 217 -4.97 -4.90 -20.74
N GLU A 218 -3.94 -4.06 -20.96
CA GLU A 218 -3.05 -4.14 -22.11
C GLU A 218 -1.80 -4.97 -21.85
N ASN A 219 -1.32 -5.01 -20.60
CA ASN A 219 -0.13 -5.76 -20.21
C ASN A 219 -0.25 -6.37 -18.79
N PRO A 220 -1.20 -7.30 -18.56
CA PRO A 220 -1.38 -7.92 -17.23
C PRO A 220 -0.12 -8.67 -16.77
N ALA A 221 0.73 -9.12 -17.72
CA ALA A 221 1.97 -9.82 -17.39
C ALA A 221 2.95 -8.96 -16.59
N VAL A 222 3.00 -7.64 -16.82
CA VAL A 222 3.89 -6.73 -16.06
C VAL A 222 3.42 -6.58 -14.61
N VAL A 223 2.11 -6.58 -14.37
CA VAL A 223 1.55 -6.59 -13.02
C VAL A 223 1.91 -7.90 -12.33
N GLY A 224 1.81 -9.04 -13.02
CA GLY A 224 2.27 -10.32 -12.50
C GLY A 224 3.76 -10.32 -12.10
N LYS A 225 4.63 -9.66 -12.88
CA LYS A 225 6.06 -9.48 -12.55
C LYS A 225 6.23 -8.68 -11.25
N LEU A 226 5.48 -7.59 -11.08
CA LEU A 226 5.50 -6.76 -9.88
C LEU A 226 5.06 -7.57 -8.65
N LEU A 227 3.96 -8.31 -8.74
CA LEU A 227 3.47 -9.14 -7.63
C LEU A 227 4.44 -10.27 -7.28
N ARG A 228 5.06 -10.94 -8.26
CA ARG A 228 6.08 -11.96 -7.97
C ARG A 228 7.27 -11.39 -7.22
N GLY A 229 7.77 -10.23 -7.62
CA GLY A 229 8.86 -9.54 -6.90
C GLY A 229 8.47 -9.19 -5.46
N TRP A 230 7.25 -8.68 -5.27
CA TRP A 230 6.69 -8.37 -3.96
C TRP A 230 6.62 -9.60 -3.04
N TYR A 231 5.95 -10.67 -3.47
CA TYR A 231 5.80 -11.88 -2.64
C TYR A 231 7.12 -12.58 -2.40
N LYS A 232 8.07 -12.53 -3.34
CA LYS A 232 9.44 -13.03 -3.12
C LYS A 232 10.15 -12.23 -2.02
N ALA A 233 9.98 -10.92 -1.96
CA ALA A 233 10.52 -10.10 -0.88
C ALA A 233 9.88 -10.42 0.47
N LEU A 234 8.57 -10.63 0.52
CA LEU A 234 7.90 -11.06 1.75
C LEU A 234 8.40 -12.43 2.24
N SER A 235 8.56 -13.40 1.34
CA SER A 235 9.13 -14.72 1.68
C SER A 235 10.56 -14.57 2.22
N TYR A 236 11.37 -13.72 1.57
CA TYR A 236 12.73 -13.43 2.03
C TYR A 236 12.74 -12.76 3.40
N TYR A 237 11.87 -11.78 3.64
CA TYR A 237 11.76 -11.12 4.94
C TYR A 237 11.40 -12.11 6.05
N ARG A 238 10.46 -13.03 5.80
CA ARG A 238 10.05 -14.05 6.78
C ARG A 238 11.18 -15.01 7.15
N THR A 239 12.05 -15.34 6.19
CA THR A 239 13.17 -16.29 6.40
C THR A 239 14.47 -15.62 6.84
N HIS A 240 14.65 -14.32 6.56
CA HIS A 240 15.87 -13.55 6.87
C HIS A 240 15.53 -12.17 7.48
N PRO A 241 14.75 -12.12 8.60
CA PRO A 241 14.20 -10.85 9.11
C PRO A 241 15.28 -9.85 9.52
N ASP A 242 16.42 -10.32 10.06
CA ASP A 242 17.50 -9.44 10.50
C ASP A 242 18.25 -8.81 9.33
N GLU A 243 18.53 -9.58 8.27
CA GLU A 243 19.16 -9.04 7.06
C GLU A 243 18.20 -8.09 6.33
N ALA A 244 16.96 -8.51 6.12
CA ALA A 244 15.94 -7.71 5.47
C ALA A 244 15.72 -6.37 6.20
N SER A 245 15.64 -6.40 7.55
CA SER A 245 15.49 -5.18 8.34
C SER A 245 16.70 -4.24 8.21
N ARG A 246 17.93 -4.78 8.12
CA ARG A 246 19.13 -3.96 7.87
C ARG A 246 19.12 -3.29 6.51
N ILE A 247 18.56 -3.95 5.50
CA ILE A 247 18.41 -3.38 4.15
C ILE A 247 17.33 -2.30 4.14
N ILE A 248 16.17 -2.56 4.75
CA ILE A 248 14.99 -1.70 4.65
C ILE A 248 15.07 -0.45 5.55
N ALA A 249 15.53 -0.61 6.80
CA ALA A 249 15.47 0.43 7.83
C ALA A 249 16.05 1.80 7.41
N PRO A 250 17.17 1.88 6.66
CA PRO A 250 17.75 3.15 6.19
C PRO A 250 16.79 3.99 5.33
N TYR A 251 15.90 3.36 4.55
CA TYR A 251 14.92 4.07 3.72
C TYR A 251 13.92 4.89 4.56
N PHE A 252 13.68 4.44 5.79
CA PHE A 252 12.80 5.10 6.76
C PHE A 252 13.56 5.91 7.83
N LYS A 253 14.89 6.01 7.73
CA LYS A 253 15.77 6.66 8.72
C LYS A 253 15.61 6.03 10.12
N LEU A 254 15.46 4.72 10.16
CA LEU A 254 15.31 3.91 11.36
C LEU A 254 16.53 3.00 11.56
N THR A 255 16.74 2.56 12.81
CA THR A 255 17.56 1.37 13.07
C THR A 255 16.81 0.10 12.69
N PRO A 256 17.50 -1.04 12.45
CA PRO A 256 16.83 -2.32 12.17
C PRO A 256 15.87 -2.75 13.29
N GLU A 257 16.20 -2.45 14.55
CA GLU A 257 15.37 -2.74 15.71
C GLU A 257 14.09 -1.91 15.73
N GLU A 258 14.19 -0.60 15.44
CA GLU A 258 13.05 0.30 15.33
C GLU A 258 12.12 -0.13 14.19
N TYR A 259 12.71 -0.48 13.03
CA TYR A 259 11.93 -0.99 11.90
C TYR A 259 11.15 -2.25 12.28
N ARG A 260 11.81 -3.27 12.88
CA ARG A 260 11.14 -4.50 13.32
C ARG A 260 10.03 -4.23 14.35
N ARG A 261 10.25 -3.30 15.26
CA ARG A 261 9.23 -2.91 16.24
C ARG A 261 7.99 -2.32 15.55
N GLN A 262 8.19 -1.41 14.60
CA GLN A 262 7.09 -0.74 13.89
C GLN A 262 6.32 -1.69 12.99
N VAL A 263 6.99 -2.56 12.24
CA VAL A 263 6.29 -3.56 11.41
C VAL A 263 5.60 -4.66 12.24
N GLY A 264 5.87 -4.75 13.53
CA GLY A 264 5.09 -5.55 14.48
C GLY A 264 3.65 -5.05 14.66
N GLY A 265 3.33 -3.82 14.24
CA GLY A 265 2.00 -3.23 14.22
C GLY A 265 1.24 -3.42 12.90
N LEU A 266 1.69 -4.29 12.01
CA LEU A 266 1.02 -4.60 10.75
C LEU A 266 1.11 -6.11 10.42
N HIS A 267 0.29 -6.55 9.48
CA HIS A 267 0.33 -7.90 8.90
C HIS A 267 0.51 -7.81 7.38
N TRP A 268 1.55 -8.43 6.87
CA TRP A 268 1.73 -8.66 5.43
C TRP A 268 1.04 -9.97 5.05
N PRO A 269 -0.07 -9.93 4.28
CA PRO A 269 -0.76 -11.15 3.89
C PRO A 269 0.12 -12.02 2.99
N THR A 270 -0.06 -13.32 3.12
CA THR A 270 0.45 -14.27 2.13
C THR A 270 -0.32 -14.11 0.83
N LEU A 271 0.22 -14.63 -0.28
CA LEU A 271 -0.52 -14.65 -1.56
C LEU A 271 -1.88 -15.33 -1.42
N LYS A 272 -1.97 -16.37 -0.59
CA LYS A 272 -3.23 -17.09 -0.33
C LYS A 272 -4.23 -16.20 0.42
N GLU A 273 -3.82 -15.56 1.51
CA GLU A 273 -4.67 -14.65 2.29
C GLU A 273 -5.16 -13.49 1.43
N ALA A 274 -4.26 -12.85 0.68
CA ALA A 274 -4.63 -11.76 -0.22
C ALA A 274 -5.61 -12.21 -1.31
N ALA A 275 -5.43 -13.39 -1.90
CA ALA A 275 -6.37 -13.95 -2.86
C ALA A 275 -7.74 -14.27 -2.24
N GLU A 276 -7.78 -14.75 -1.00
CA GLU A 276 -9.03 -14.99 -0.26
C GLU A 276 -9.75 -13.67 0.08
N HIS A 277 -9.01 -12.61 0.47
CA HIS A 277 -9.57 -11.28 0.77
C HIS A 277 -10.10 -10.56 -0.48
N PHE A 278 -9.44 -10.73 -1.62
CA PHE A 278 -9.95 -10.26 -2.91
C PHE A 278 -11.13 -11.11 -3.39
N GLY A 279 -11.08 -12.43 -3.24
CA GLY A 279 -12.06 -13.33 -3.82
C GLY A 279 -12.02 -13.31 -5.36
N THR A 280 -13.19 -13.47 -5.98
CA THR A 280 -13.40 -13.41 -7.43
C THR A 280 -14.63 -12.56 -7.73
N ALA A 281 -14.88 -12.23 -9.00
CA ALA A 281 -16.08 -11.50 -9.41
C ALA A 281 -17.38 -12.24 -9.01
N ASP A 282 -17.38 -13.58 -9.10
CA ASP A 282 -18.57 -14.42 -8.73
C ASP A 282 -18.66 -14.69 -7.23
N LYS A 283 -17.54 -14.59 -6.51
CA LYS A 283 -17.46 -14.79 -5.06
C LYS A 283 -16.58 -13.70 -4.45
N PRO A 284 -17.09 -12.48 -4.25
CA PRO A 284 -16.35 -11.37 -3.68
C PRO A 284 -15.77 -11.70 -2.30
N GLY A 285 -14.55 -11.27 -2.06
CA GLY A 285 -13.91 -11.37 -0.75
C GLY A 285 -14.21 -10.16 0.14
N SER A 286 -13.60 -10.13 1.33
CA SER A 286 -13.84 -9.09 2.35
C SER A 286 -13.48 -7.67 1.89
N LEU A 287 -12.56 -7.51 0.94
CA LEU A 287 -12.19 -6.19 0.43
C LEU A 287 -13.31 -5.46 -0.31
N TYR A 288 -14.25 -6.20 -0.91
CA TYR A 288 -15.43 -5.59 -1.54
C TYR A 288 -16.32 -4.92 -0.50
N GLU A 289 -16.64 -5.62 0.60
CA GLU A 289 -17.43 -5.07 1.70
C GLU A 289 -16.72 -3.88 2.35
N LEU A 290 -15.40 -3.96 2.55
CA LEU A 290 -14.61 -2.87 3.10
C LEU A 290 -14.66 -1.64 2.19
N PHE A 291 -14.43 -1.81 0.88
CA PHE A 291 -14.48 -0.73 -0.11
C PHE A 291 -15.84 -0.02 -0.09
N ASP A 292 -16.93 -0.79 -0.15
CA ASP A 292 -18.30 -0.24 -0.15
C ASP A 292 -18.61 0.46 1.17
N THR A 293 -18.15 -0.07 2.30
CA THR A 293 -18.28 0.55 3.62
C THR A 293 -17.57 1.91 3.66
N ILE A 294 -16.32 1.97 3.19
CA ILE A 294 -15.54 3.22 3.12
C ILE A 294 -16.20 4.22 2.17
N ALA A 295 -16.66 3.76 1.00
CA ALA A 295 -17.35 4.62 0.04
C ALA A 295 -18.63 5.23 0.64
N LEU A 296 -19.38 4.44 1.43
CA LEU A 296 -20.56 4.93 2.14
C LEU A 296 -20.20 5.97 3.21
N ILE A 297 -19.19 5.70 4.04
CA ILE A 297 -18.71 6.64 5.07
C ILE A 297 -18.28 7.96 4.43
N LYS A 298 -17.47 7.92 3.38
CA LYS A 298 -16.99 9.13 2.69
C LYS A 298 -18.12 9.90 2.00
N HIS A 299 -19.09 9.20 1.43
CA HIS A 299 -20.28 9.83 0.84
C HIS A 299 -21.14 10.52 1.92
N ASN A 300 -21.43 9.86 3.03
CA ASN A 300 -22.20 10.42 4.14
C ASN A 300 -21.50 11.62 4.78
N ALA A 301 -20.17 11.60 4.84
CA ALA A 301 -19.36 12.73 5.29
C ALA A 301 -19.19 13.86 4.25
N GLY A 302 -19.81 13.74 3.06
CA GLY A 302 -19.70 14.72 1.98
C GLY A 302 -18.31 14.83 1.35
N ARG A 303 -17.47 13.78 1.49
CA ARG A 303 -16.11 13.74 0.93
C ARG A 303 -16.08 13.31 -0.53
N ILE A 304 -17.05 12.52 -0.94
CA ILE A 304 -17.26 12.12 -2.33
C ILE A 304 -18.72 12.35 -2.71
N HIS A 305 -18.96 12.72 -3.98
CA HIS A 305 -20.31 12.94 -4.48
C HIS A 305 -20.97 11.62 -4.88
N ASP A 306 -20.32 10.87 -5.74
CA ASP A 306 -20.81 9.57 -6.23
C ASP A 306 -20.04 8.43 -5.54
N LYS A 307 -20.76 7.38 -5.17
CA LYS A 307 -20.13 6.18 -4.60
C LYS A 307 -19.61 5.29 -5.73
N PRO A 308 -18.29 5.08 -5.83
CA PRO A 308 -17.76 4.10 -6.76
C PRO A 308 -18.13 2.68 -6.32
N GLU A 309 -18.21 1.76 -7.27
CA GLU A 309 -18.53 0.36 -7.03
C GLU A 309 -17.25 -0.46 -6.84
N ALA A 310 -17.19 -1.33 -5.82
CA ALA A 310 -16.05 -2.21 -5.56
C ALA A 310 -15.71 -3.09 -6.77
N ALA A 311 -16.72 -3.62 -7.48
CA ALA A 311 -16.53 -4.46 -8.66
C ALA A 311 -15.79 -3.77 -9.82
N GLN A 312 -15.78 -2.44 -9.87
CA GLN A 312 -15.04 -1.66 -10.87
C GLN A 312 -13.68 -1.19 -10.34
N ALA A 313 -13.43 -1.33 -9.05
CA ALA A 313 -12.22 -0.84 -8.38
C ALA A 313 -11.23 -1.95 -8.04
N LEU A 314 -11.67 -3.21 -7.96
CA LEU A 314 -10.86 -4.36 -7.60
C LEU A 314 -10.71 -5.30 -8.80
N ALA A 315 -9.46 -5.70 -9.10
CA ALA A 315 -9.10 -6.57 -10.22
C ALA A 315 -8.40 -7.84 -9.69
N PRO A 316 -9.17 -8.87 -9.26
CA PRO A 316 -8.64 -10.06 -8.60
C PRO A 316 -7.92 -11.03 -9.56
N GLU A 317 -8.10 -10.91 -10.88
CA GLU A 317 -7.77 -11.96 -11.84
C GLU A 317 -6.27 -12.29 -11.86
N ILE A 318 -5.40 -11.27 -11.74
CA ILE A 318 -3.94 -11.46 -11.77
C ILE A 318 -3.47 -12.17 -10.50
N LEU A 319 -4.02 -11.74 -9.36
CA LEU A 319 -3.69 -12.32 -8.05
C LEU A 319 -4.18 -13.79 -7.97
N ALA A 320 -5.39 -14.06 -8.44
CA ALA A 320 -5.95 -15.41 -8.54
C ALA A 320 -5.09 -16.32 -9.43
N ALA A 321 -4.70 -15.84 -10.62
CA ALA A 321 -3.85 -16.59 -11.55
C ALA A 321 -2.46 -16.89 -10.95
N LEU A 322 -1.89 -15.98 -10.14
CA LEU A 322 -0.64 -16.22 -9.44
C LEU A 322 -0.82 -17.25 -8.32
N HIS A 323 -1.93 -17.23 -7.61
CA HIS A 323 -2.23 -18.20 -6.55
C HIS A 323 -2.45 -19.61 -7.09
N GLU A 324 -3.11 -19.77 -8.24
CA GLU A 324 -3.33 -21.06 -8.91
C GLU A 324 -2.02 -21.67 -9.44
N ASN A 325 -1.09 -20.82 -9.92
CA ASN A 325 0.22 -21.24 -10.43
C ASN A 325 1.26 -21.38 -9.31
N ARG A 326 1.10 -22.36 -8.42
CA ARG A 326 1.89 -22.62 -7.18
C ARG A 326 3.42 -22.64 -7.32
N SER A 327 3.99 -22.52 -8.51
CA SER A 327 5.45 -22.59 -8.74
C SER A 327 6.22 -21.30 -8.38
N VAL A 328 5.60 -20.29 -7.81
CA VAL A 328 6.19 -18.93 -7.70
C VAL A 328 6.43 -18.47 -6.26
N THR A 329 5.97 -19.19 -5.23
CA THR A 329 5.92 -18.68 -3.84
C THR A 329 6.39 -19.65 -2.73
N GLU A 330 7.03 -20.77 -3.07
CA GLU A 330 7.73 -21.64 -2.07
C GLU A 330 9.23 -21.40 -2.09
#